data_f774f0eb2ee9cf7319126b64c95648e5
#
_entry.id   f774f0eb2ee9cf7319126b64c95648e5
#
_cell.length_a   1.000
_cell.length_b   1.000
_cell.length_c   1.000
_cell.angle_alpha   90.00
_cell.angle_beta   90.00
_cell.angle_gamma   90.00
#
_symmetry.space_group_name_H-M   'P 1'
#
loop_
_entity.id
_entity.type
_entity.pdbx_description
1 polymer ?
#
loop_
_entity_poly.entity_id
_entity_poly.type
_entity_poly.pdbx_seq_one_letter_code
_entity_poly.pdbx_strand_id
1 'polypeptide(L)'
;MLNIRSITLLFVMMFAGMAASAQDNISPERKRAIDSLALEKIRDLGRYISIIGSKETEFSEANRVIDRALELFAPGSEMGVSSLYSSDIKYYTVRKYFERLMALNYDRVNIQWYNIQYVSDLELQPDGRYVGVITIYQRFEGTSADGLQYRDTTKKDITVYVERKRTQIAGREIEFWDVLLGDIRVSETRA
;
A
#
# COMPACT_ATOMS: atom_id res chain seq x y z
N MET A 1 57.79 -12.63 -43.61
CA MET A 1 56.63 -11.85 -44.14
C MET A 1 55.41 -12.15 -43.29
N LEU A 2 55.08 -11.29 -42.39
CA LEU A 2 53.98 -11.47 -41.42
C LEU A 2 52.67 -10.99 -42.05
N ASN A 3 51.68 -11.88 -42.14
CA ASN A 3 50.43 -11.62 -42.83
C ASN A 3 49.59 -10.59 -42.11
N ILE A 4 49.41 -9.41 -42.71
CA ILE A 4 48.62 -8.26 -42.24
C ILE A 4 47.13 -8.58 -42.07
N ARG A 5 46.64 -9.73 -42.54
CA ARG A 5 45.24 -10.15 -42.47
C ARG A 5 44.80 -10.72 -41.10
N SER A 6 45.73 -11.03 -40.20
CA SER A 6 45.40 -11.59 -38.87
C SER A 6 45.27 -10.57 -37.76
N ILE A 7 45.64 -9.32 -37.98
CA ILE A 7 45.59 -8.25 -36.96
C ILE A 7 44.27 -7.54 -36.95
N THR A 8 43.50 -7.53 -38.05
CA THR A 8 42.23 -6.87 -38.15
C THR A 8 41.07 -7.62 -37.51
N LEU A 9 41.23 -8.93 -37.21
CA LEU A 9 40.15 -9.73 -36.61
C LEU A 9 40.16 -9.69 -35.06
N LEU A 10 41.24 -9.21 -34.45
CA LEU A 10 41.35 -9.18 -32.98
C LEU A 10 40.81 -7.90 -32.33
N PHE A 11 40.52 -6.87 -33.14
CA PHE A 11 40.08 -5.57 -32.63
C PHE A 11 38.54 -5.37 -32.64
N VAL A 12 37.78 -6.31 -33.21
CA VAL A 12 36.32 -6.26 -33.28
C VAL A 12 35.64 -6.99 -32.09
N MET A 13 36.38 -7.77 -31.29
CA MET A 13 35.79 -8.57 -30.18
C MET A 13 35.87 -7.90 -28.81
N MET A 14 36.27 -6.64 -28.71
CA MET A 14 36.49 -5.98 -27.40
C MET A 14 35.47 -4.88 -27.07
N PHE A 15 34.34 -4.82 -27.81
CA PHE A 15 33.26 -3.83 -27.55
C PHE A 15 31.91 -4.47 -27.23
N ALA A 16 31.88 -5.74 -26.84
CA ALA A 16 30.69 -6.41 -26.38
C ALA A 16 30.78 -6.59 -24.86
N GLY A 17 30.28 -5.65 -24.07
CA GLY A 17 30.08 -5.94 -22.68
C GLY A 17 30.31 -4.80 -21.69
N MET A 18 29.58 -3.73 -21.81
CA MET A 18 29.24 -2.89 -20.66
C MET A 18 27.88 -2.24 -20.91
N ALA A 19 26.84 -3.07 -21.04
CA ALA A 19 25.55 -2.65 -20.58
C ALA A 19 25.62 -2.71 -19.04
N ALA A 20 26.21 -1.71 -18.42
CA ALA A 20 26.01 -1.46 -17.02
C ALA A 20 24.52 -1.24 -16.87
N SER A 21 23.81 -2.24 -16.37
CA SER A 21 22.48 -2.05 -15.81
C SER A 21 22.66 -0.98 -14.75
N ALA A 22 22.32 0.28 -15.07
CA ALA A 22 22.11 1.31 -14.08
C ALA A 22 20.96 0.76 -13.22
N GLN A 23 21.32 0.06 -12.15
CA GLN A 23 20.39 -0.24 -11.07
C GLN A 23 19.91 1.14 -10.59
N ASP A 24 18.67 1.46 -10.91
CA ASP A 24 18.01 2.70 -10.55
C ASP A 24 17.77 2.70 -9.03
N ASN A 25 18.87 2.76 -8.28
CA ASN A 25 18.84 2.78 -6.83
C ASN A 25 18.20 4.11 -6.39
N ILE A 26 17.11 4.01 -5.65
CA ILE A 26 16.47 5.16 -5.02
C ILE A 26 17.51 5.81 -4.09
N SER A 27 17.78 7.11 -4.26
CA SER A 27 18.69 7.83 -3.36
C SER A 27 18.16 7.81 -1.93
N PRO A 28 19.03 7.91 -0.90
CA PRO A 28 18.60 7.92 0.50
C PRO A 28 17.61 9.04 0.83
N GLU A 29 17.74 10.21 0.21
CA GLU A 29 16.80 11.34 0.38
C GLU A 29 15.45 11.01 -0.23
N ARG A 30 15.45 10.41 -1.42
CA ARG A 30 14.23 9.99 -2.10
C ARG A 30 13.53 8.87 -1.35
N LYS A 31 14.29 7.89 -0.84
CA LYS A 31 13.73 6.83 0.01
C LYS A 31 13.01 7.43 1.22
N ARG A 32 13.63 8.37 1.94
CA ARG A 32 12.99 9.05 3.08
C ARG A 32 11.70 9.79 2.69
N ALA A 33 11.68 10.45 1.54
CA ALA A 33 10.48 11.13 1.05
C ALA A 33 9.35 10.15 0.72
N ILE A 34 9.66 9.02 0.08
CA ILE A 34 8.73 7.92 -0.21
C ILE A 34 8.19 7.31 1.08
N ASP A 35 9.06 7.01 2.05
CA ASP A 35 8.67 6.45 3.35
C ASP A 35 7.72 7.39 4.09
N SER A 36 8.01 8.70 4.10
CA SER A 36 7.12 9.71 4.67
C SER A 36 5.75 9.73 4.01
N LEU A 37 5.71 9.71 2.67
CA LEU A 37 4.45 9.71 1.90
C LEU A 37 3.64 8.44 2.15
N ALA A 38 4.28 7.28 2.19
CA ALA A 38 3.61 6.01 2.50
C ALA A 38 2.99 6.03 3.90
N LEU A 39 3.73 6.50 4.90
CA LEU A 39 3.21 6.64 6.27
C LEU A 39 2.06 7.64 6.36
N GLU A 40 2.09 8.73 5.61
CA GLU A 40 0.99 9.70 5.52
C GLU A 40 -0.27 9.06 4.95
N LYS A 41 -0.16 8.36 3.81
CA LYS A 41 -1.29 7.65 3.20
C LYS A 41 -1.91 6.61 4.14
N ILE A 42 -1.11 5.90 4.92
CA ILE A 42 -1.61 4.94 5.91
C ILE A 42 -2.35 5.65 7.06
N ARG A 43 -1.85 6.79 7.53
CA ARG A 43 -2.56 7.58 8.55
C ARG A 43 -3.89 8.12 8.00
N ASP A 44 -3.90 8.57 6.75
CA ASP A 44 -5.13 9.02 6.08
C ASP A 44 -6.13 7.88 5.95
N LEU A 45 -5.69 6.70 5.52
CA LEU A 45 -6.54 5.52 5.45
C LEU A 45 -7.12 5.15 6.82
N GLY A 46 -6.32 5.16 7.89
CA GLY A 46 -6.79 4.94 9.26
C GLY A 46 -7.87 5.93 9.67
N ARG A 47 -7.72 7.21 9.32
CA ARG A 47 -8.71 8.27 9.55
C ARG A 47 -9.98 8.03 8.72
N TYR A 48 -9.87 7.68 7.44
CA TYR A 48 -11.02 7.37 6.59
C TYR A 48 -11.81 6.16 7.12
N ILE A 49 -11.12 5.10 7.56
CA ILE A 49 -11.74 3.92 8.19
C ILE A 49 -12.54 4.33 9.43
N SER A 50 -11.99 5.20 10.28
CA SER A 50 -12.71 5.69 11.47
C SER A 50 -13.97 6.48 11.11
N ILE A 51 -13.91 7.34 10.08
CA ILE A 51 -15.07 8.12 9.62
C ILE A 51 -16.13 7.21 9.01
N ILE A 52 -15.74 6.29 8.11
CA ILE A 52 -16.68 5.38 7.43
C ILE A 52 -17.35 4.44 8.44
N GLY A 53 -16.61 3.97 9.44
CA GLY A 53 -17.12 3.05 10.48
C GLY A 53 -17.96 3.74 11.55
N SER A 54 -17.84 5.05 11.72
CA SER A 54 -18.58 5.81 12.72
C SER A 54 -20.08 5.83 12.42
N LYS A 55 -20.90 5.57 13.42
CA LYS A 55 -22.37 5.62 13.32
C LYS A 55 -22.93 7.04 13.39
N GLU A 56 -22.09 8.01 13.70
CA GLU A 56 -22.41 9.44 13.69
C GLU A 56 -22.20 10.08 12.31
N THR A 57 -21.48 9.39 11.40
CA THR A 57 -21.23 9.89 10.05
C THR A 57 -22.45 9.66 9.16
N GLU A 58 -22.93 10.71 8.52
CA GLU A 58 -24.02 10.60 7.55
C GLU A 58 -23.64 9.72 6.36
N PHE A 59 -24.62 8.98 5.83
CA PHE A 59 -24.41 8.06 4.70
C PHE A 59 -23.77 8.73 3.48
N SER A 60 -24.20 9.95 3.15
CA SER A 60 -23.67 10.72 2.03
C SER A 60 -22.19 11.11 2.25
N GLU A 61 -21.83 11.47 3.48
CA GLU A 61 -20.45 11.78 3.85
C GLU A 61 -19.58 10.54 3.83
N ALA A 62 -20.04 9.43 4.40
CA ALA A 62 -19.31 8.15 4.38
C ALA A 62 -18.99 7.72 2.94
N ASN A 63 -19.92 7.84 1.99
CA ASN A 63 -19.69 7.52 0.58
C ASN A 63 -18.63 8.43 -0.06
N ARG A 64 -18.64 9.73 0.21
CA ARG A 64 -17.60 10.65 -0.27
C ARG A 64 -16.23 10.29 0.28
N VAL A 65 -16.17 9.87 1.55
CA VAL A 65 -14.90 9.43 2.17
C VAL A 65 -14.45 8.10 1.58
N ILE A 66 -15.36 7.17 1.25
CA ILE A 66 -15.03 5.93 0.53
C ILE A 66 -14.35 6.25 -0.80
N ASP A 67 -14.90 7.15 -1.60
CA ASP A 67 -14.31 7.50 -2.90
C ASP A 67 -12.89 8.06 -2.75
N ARG A 68 -12.65 8.94 -1.77
CA ARG A 68 -11.29 9.43 -1.45
C ARG A 68 -10.36 8.32 -0.95
N ALA A 69 -10.87 7.41 -0.12
CA ALA A 69 -10.07 6.30 0.39
C ALA A 69 -9.63 5.35 -0.73
N LEU A 70 -10.45 5.15 -1.76
CA LEU A 70 -10.12 4.33 -2.93
C LEU A 70 -8.93 4.89 -3.73
N GLU A 71 -8.75 6.21 -3.76
CA GLU A 71 -7.63 6.87 -4.45
C GLU A 71 -6.26 6.53 -3.83
N LEU A 72 -6.24 6.02 -2.61
CA LEU A 72 -5.01 5.60 -1.94
C LEU A 72 -4.49 4.25 -2.47
N PHE A 73 -5.33 3.44 -3.14
CA PHE A 73 -5.04 2.05 -3.47
C PHE A 73 -4.66 1.83 -4.93
N ALA A 74 -3.80 0.85 -5.14
CA ALA A 74 -3.57 0.28 -6.46
C ALA A 74 -4.82 -0.45 -6.96
N PRO A 75 -5.09 -0.46 -8.29
CA PRO A 75 -6.21 -1.19 -8.85
C PRO A 75 -6.18 -2.68 -8.48
N GLY A 76 -7.34 -3.23 -8.12
CA GLY A 76 -7.48 -4.65 -7.78
C GLY A 76 -7.06 -5.03 -6.37
N SER A 77 -6.68 -4.08 -5.52
CA SER A 77 -6.29 -4.34 -4.14
C SER A 77 -7.45 -4.90 -3.30
N GLU A 78 -7.10 -5.77 -2.34
CA GLU A 78 -8.04 -6.42 -1.44
C GLU A 78 -7.71 -6.14 0.03
N MET A 79 -8.73 -6.22 0.87
CA MET A 79 -8.60 -6.04 2.32
C MET A 79 -9.07 -7.30 3.06
N GLY A 80 -8.17 -7.84 3.91
CA GLY A 80 -8.44 -8.96 4.78
C GLY A 80 -9.25 -8.57 6.02
N VAL A 81 -10.21 -9.40 6.36
CA VAL A 81 -11.06 -9.30 7.56
C VAL A 81 -11.01 -10.60 8.31
N SER A 82 -10.76 -10.52 9.60
CA SER A 82 -10.80 -11.62 10.56
C SER A 82 -11.74 -11.31 11.72
N SER A 83 -12.04 -12.28 12.55
CA SER A 83 -12.86 -12.14 13.74
C SER A 83 -12.38 -13.14 14.80
N LEU A 84 -12.58 -12.85 16.08
CA LEU A 84 -12.32 -13.78 17.18
C LEU A 84 -13.21 -15.03 17.11
N TYR A 85 -14.33 -14.97 16.39
CA TYR A 85 -15.31 -16.07 16.28
C TYR A 85 -15.11 -16.96 15.05
N SER A 86 -14.10 -16.66 14.21
CA SER A 86 -13.81 -17.43 13.00
C SER A 86 -12.31 -17.49 12.76
N SER A 87 -11.80 -18.67 12.46
CA SER A 87 -10.43 -18.87 11.99
C SER A 87 -10.23 -18.40 10.56
N ASP A 88 -11.33 -18.18 9.81
CA ASP A 88 -11.27 -17.84 8.40
C ASP A 88 -11.02 -16.34 8.20
N ILE A 89 -9.99 -16.03 7.43
CA ILE A 89 -9.74 -14.68 6.92
C ILE A 89 -10.50 -14.51 5.60
N LYS A 90 -11.38 -13.53 5.53
CA LYS A 90 -12.12 -13.20 4.31
C LYS A 90 -11.50 -12.00 3.64
N TYR A 91 -11.35 -12.06 2.31
CA TYR A 91 -10.83 -10.95 1.50
C TYR A 91 -11.96 -10.29 0.72
N TYR A 92 -11.92 -8.98 0.65
CA TYR A 92 -12.89 -8.16 -0.08
C TYR A 92 -12.15 -7.11 -0.90
N THR A 93 -12.68 -6.77 -2.06
CA THR A 93 -12.20 -5.57 -2.75
C THR A 93 -12.33 -4.36 -1.81
N VAL A 94 -11.44 -3.37 -1.96
CA VAL A 94 -11.39 -2.21 -1.05
C VAL A 94 -12.76 -1.53 -0.91
N ARG A 95 -13.47 -1.29 -2.03
CA ARG A 95 -14.82 -0.71 -1.99
C ARG A 95 -15.78 -1.57 -1.18
N LYS A 96 -15.79 -2.88 -1.42
CA LYS A 96 -16.68 -3.81 -0.70
C LYS A 96 -16.37 -3.87 0.79
N TYR A 97 -15.11 -3.78 1.16
CA TYR A 97 -14.71 -3.67 2.58
C TYR A 97 -15.32 -2.43 3.24
N PHE A 98 -15.22 -1.26 2.61
CA PHE A 98 -15.76 -0.02 3.17
C PHE A 98 -17.29 -0.01 3.25
N GLU A 99 -17.98 -0.54 2.22
CA GLU A 99 -19.44 -0.72 2.26
C GLU A 99 -19.88 -1.61 3.43
N ARG A 100 -19.15 -2.70 3.67
CA ARG A 100 -19.41 -3.59 4.81
C ARG A 100 -19.11 -2.92 6.15
N LEU A 101 -18.06 -2.13 6.22
CA LEU A 101 -17.68 -1.37 7.40
C LEU A 101 -18.78 -0.36 7.77
N MET A 102 -19.29 0.37 6.80
CA MET A 102 -20.41 1.31 6.98
C MET A 102 -21.69 0.58 7.45
N ALA A 103 -21.92 -0.64 6.96
CA ALA A 103 -23.11 -1.46 7.24
C ALA A 103 -22.98 -2.34 8.49
N LEU A 104 -21.94 -2.20 9.33
CA LEU A 104 -21.80 -2.98 10.56
C LEU A 104 -22.98 -2.72 11.49
N ASN A 105 -23.54 -3.82 12.05
CA ASN A 105 -24.70 -3.76 12.94
C ASN A 105 -24.28 -3.52 14.40
N TYR A 106 -23.76 -2.32 14.68
CA TYR A 106 -23.43 -1.83 16.01
C TYR A 106 -23.99 -0.40 16.16
N ASP A 107 -24.34 0.00 17.37
CA ASP A 107 -24.74 1.38 17.67
C ASP A 107 -23.55 2.32 17.77
N ARG A 108 -22.42 1.78 18.23
CA ARG A 108 -21.14 2.50 18.27
C ARG A 108 -20.03 1.64 17.72
N VAL A 109 -19.17 2.25 16.92
CA VAL A 109 -17.96 1.64 16.35
C VAL A 109 -16.79 2.58 16.59
N ASN A 110 -15.71 2.04 17.13
CA ASN A 110 -14.42 2.74 17.26
C ASN A 110 -13.33 1.88 16.64
N ILE A 111 -12.61 2.46 15.68
CA ILE A 111 -11.50 1.79 14.98
C ILE A 111 -10.28 2.68 15.06
N GLN A 112 -9.20 2.14 15.59
CA GLN A 112 -7.93 2.85 15.74
C GLN A 112 -6.79 2.06 15.13
N TRP A 113 -5.94 2.74 14.37
CA TRP A 113 -4.68 2.20 13.86
C TRP A 113 -3.51 2.77 14.67
N TYR A 114 -2.59 1.89 15.06
CA TYR A 114 -1.44 2.26 15.87
C TYR A 114 -0.23 1.38 15.55
N ASN A 115 0.96 1.71 16.10
CA ASN A 115 2.21 1.00 15.87
C ASN A 115 2.51 0.78 14.37
N ILE A 116 2.45 1.87 13.61
CA ILE A 116 2.74 1.83 12.16
C ILE A 116 4.26 1.71 11.98
N GLN A 117 4.72 0.61 11.40
CA GLN A 117 6.14 0.30 11.23
C GLN A 117 6.44 -0.24 9.84
N TYR A 118 7.52 0.22 9.22
CA TYR A 118 8.09 -0.44 8.07
C TYR A 118 8.68 -1.80 8.48
N VAL A 119 8.32 -2.85 7.75
CA VAL A 119 8.78 -4.22 8.00
C VAL A 119 9.84 -4.64 6.98
N SER A 120 9.75 -4.14 5.76
CA SER A 120 10.72 -4.44 4.71
C SER A 120 11.21 -3.17 4.02
N ASP A 121 12.44 -3.22 3.53
CA ASP A 121 12.91 -2.22 2.58
C ASP A 121 12.15 -2.33 1.26
N LEU A 122 12.19 -1.24 0.48
CA LEU A 122 11.61 -1.20 -0.85
C LEU A 122 12.46 -2.05 -1.81
N GLU A 123 11.87 -3.08 -2.39
CA GLU A 123 12.52 -3.99 -3.35
C GLU A 123 12.03 -3.70 -4.76
N LEU A 124 12.98 -3.54 -5.70
CA LEU A 124 12.67 -3.36 -7.12
C LEU A 124 12.12 -4.66 -7.70
N GLN A 125 10.93 -4.58 -8.31
CA GLN A 125 10.28 -5.69 -8.98
C GLN A 125 10.60 -5.71 -10.48
N PRO A 126 10.43 -6.86 -11.16
CA PRO A 126 10.70 -6.97 -12.61
C PRO A 126 9.88 -6.03 -13.48
N ASP A 127 8.74 -5.54 -12.99
CA ASP A 127 7.85 -4.58 -13.68
C ASP A 127 8.30 -3.11 -13.48
N GLY A 128 9.40 -2.87 -12.79
CA GLY A 128 9.97 -1.55 -12.54
C GLY A 128 9.38 -0.80 -11.35
N ARG A 129 8.39 -1.37 -10.64
CA ARG A 129 7.87 -0.82 -9.39
C ARG A 129 8.73 -1.25 -8.21
N TYR A 130 8.77 -0.42 -7.17
CA TYR A 130 9.28 -0.84 -5.88
C TYR A 130 8.14 -1.30 -4.99
N VAL A 131 8.36 -2.35 -4.22
CA VAL A 131 7.37 -2.93 -3.30
C VAL A 131 7.96 -3.00 -1.90
N GLY A 132 7.20 -2.60 -0.93
CA GLY A 132 7.51 -2.74 0.49
C GLY A 132 6.29 -3.16 1.30
N VAL A 133 6.48 -3.44 2.58
CA VAL A 133 5.41 -3.83 3.50
C VAL A 133 5.45 -2.95 4.74
N ILE A 134 4.30 -2.44 5.14
CA ILE A 134 4.11 -1.72 6.40
C ILE A 134 3.17 -2.52 7.28
N THR A 135 3.58 -2.80 8.50
CA THR A 135 2.73 -3.43 9.51
C THR A 135 2.04 -2.38 10.37
N ILE A 136 0.76 -2.60 10.62
CA ILE A 136 -0.04 -1.84 11.58
C ILE A 136 -0.77 -2.76 12.55
N TYR A 137 -1.19 -2.20 13.68
CA TYR A 137 -2.16 -2.82 14.56
C TYR A 137 -3.46 -2.03 14.50
N GLN A 138 -4.57 -2.75 14.25
CA GLN A 138 -5.92 -2.21 14.28
C GLN A 138 -6.62 -2.68 15.55
N ARG A 139 -7.11 -1.75 16.36
CA ARG A 139 -8.09 -2.05 17.42
C ARG A 139 -9.48 -1.75 16.90
N PHE A 140 -10.36 -2.71 17.04
CA PHE A 140 -11.78 -2.58 16.75
C PHE A 140 -12.58 -2.70 18.05
N GLU A 141 -13.53 -1.81 18.26
CA GLU A 141 -14.49 -1.85 19.36
C GLU A 141 -15.88 -1.57 18.80
N GLY A 142 -16.81 -2.50 19.01
CA GLY A 142 -18.22 -2.38 18.63
C GLY A 142 -19.11 -2.56 19.85
N THR A 143 -20.15 -1.72 19.99
CA THR A 143 -21.17 -1.85 21.03
C THR A 143 -22.52 -1.94 20.34
N SER A 144 -23.29 -3.00 20.63
CA SER A 144 -24.65 -3.20 20.13
C SER A 144 -25.72 -2.57 21.03
N ALA A 145 -26.96 -2.48 20.56
CA ALA A 145 -28.10 -1.85 21.23
C ALA A 145 -28.39 -2.43 22.62
N ASP A 146 -28.17 -3.73 22.78
CA ASP A 146 -28.31 -4.47 24.04
C ASP A 146 -27.13 -4.29 25.00
N GLY A 147 -26.13 -3.48 24.63
CA GLY A 147 -24.95 -3.20 25.43
C GLY A 147 -23.85 -4.26 25.33
N LEU A 148 -23.99 -5.29 24.49
CA LEU A 148 -22.93 -6.25 24.24
C LEU A 148 -21.75 -5.55 23.57
N GLN A 149 -20.55 -5.87 24.03
CA GLN A 149 -19.31 -5.32 23.50
C GLN A 149 -18.50 -6.40 22.77
N TYR A 150 -18.03 -6.05 21.59
CA TYR A 150 -17.01 -6.80 20.86
C TYR A 150 -15.74 -5.96 20.78
N ARG A 151 -14.59 -6.56 21.07
CA ARG A 151 -13.29 -5.94 20.92
C ARG A 151 -12.30 -6.94 20.36
N ASP A 152 -11.50 -6.49 19.40
CA ASP A 152 -10.33 -7.24 18.96
C ASP A 152 -9.16 -6.31 18.62
N THR A 153 -8.00 -6.94 18.49
CA THR A 153 -6.80 -6.32 17.95
C THR A 153 -6.27 -7.19 16.82
N THR A 154 -6.17 -6.62 15.64
CA THR A 154 -5.68 -7.31 14.44
C THR A 154 -4.37 -6.71 13.99
N LYS A 155 -3.34 -7.55 13.82
CA LYS A 155 -2.10 -7.19 13.12
C LYS A 155 -2.33 -7.33 11.63
N LYS A 156 -2.01 -6.28 10.86
CA LYS A 156 -2.19 -6.24 9.41
C LYS A 156 -0.91 -5.81 8.72
N ASP A 157 -0.63 -6.45 7.60
CA ASP A 157 0.47 -6.12 6.72
C ASP A 157 -0.10 -5.48 5.45
N ILE A 158 0.38 -4.28 5.14
CA ILE A 158 -0.06 -3.44 4.02
C ILE A 158 1.04 -3.43 2.99
N THR A 159 0.77 -3.93 1.79
CA THR A 159 1.67 -3.79 0.66
C THR A 159 1.71 -2.33 0.21
N VAL A 160 2.90 -1.83 -0.07
CA VAL A 160 3.12 -0.48 -0.60
C VAL A 160 3.80 -0.60 -1.95
N TYR A 161 3.18 -0.03 -2.98
CA TYR A 161 3.74 0.10 -4.32
C TYR A 161 4.30 1.51 -4.52
N VAL A 162 5.49 1.60 -5.06
CA VAL A 162 6.10 2.87 -5.45
C VAL A 162 6.44 2.80 -6.92
N GLU A 163 5.83 3.67 -7.70
CA GLU A 163 6.01 3.67 -9.15
C GLU A 163 6.39 5.07 -9.65
N ARG A 164 7.12 5.11 -10.75
CA ARG A 164 7.50 6.34 -11.42
C ARG A 164 6.39 6.73 -12.39
N LYS A 165 5.81 7.90 -12.19
CA LYS A 165 4.79 8.46 -13.08
C LYS A 165 5.30 9.68 -13.80
N ARG A 166 4.80 9.88 -15.00
CA ARG A 166 5.04 11.06 -15.83
C ARG A 166 3.73 11.79 -16.07
N THR A 167 3.76 13.10 -15.96
CA THR A 167 2.62 13.95 -16.28
C THR A 167 3.11 15.19 -17.01
N GLN A 168 2.22 15.81 -17.78
CA GLN A 168 2.51 17.05 -18.48
C GLN A 168 1.83 18.21 -17.77
N ILE A 169 2.63 19.16 -17.27
CA ILE A 169 2.14 20.40 -16.62
C ILE A 169 2.65 21.59 -17.42
N ALA A 170 1.74 22.43 -17.92
CA ALA A 170 2.06 23.60 -18.72
C ALA A 170 3.04 23.32 -19.90
N GLY A 171 2.85 22.18 -20.57
CA GLY A 171 3.67 21.75 -21.72
C GLY A 171 5.02 21.14 -21.33
N ARG A 172 5.35 21.02 -20.06
CA ARG A 172 6.57 20.37 -19.57
C ARG A 172 6.25 18.99 -19.01
N GLU A 173 7.05 18.00 -19.42
CA GLU A 173 6.99 16.66 -18.83
C GLU A 173 7.65 16.71 -17.44
N ILE A 174 6.89 16.25 -16.44
CA ILE A 174 7.36 16.14 -15.06
C ILE A 174 7.27 14.69 -14.63
N GLU A 175 8.36 14.18 -14.09
CA GLU A 175 8.44 12.83 -13.54
C GLU A 175 8.39 12.90 -12.01
N PHE A 176 7.55 12.08 -11.39
CA PHE A 176 7.42 11.98 -9.93
C PHE A 176 7.20 10.54 -9.48
N TRP A 177 7.46 10.29 -8.21
CA TRP A 177 7.17 9.01 -7.58
C TRP A 177 5.77 9.05 -6.97
N ASP A 178 4.94 8.10 -7.35
CA ASP A 178 3.63 7.87 -6.74
C ASP A 178 3.70 6.69 -5.80
N VAL A 179 2.99 6.78 -4.68
CA VAL A 179 2.89 5.72 -3.67
C VAL A 179 1.44 5.27 -3.62
N LEU A 180 1.19 3.98 -3.84
CA LEU A 180 -0.14 3.38 -3.74
C LEU A 180 -0.11 2.26 -2.70
N LEU A 181 -1.19 2.12 -1.96
CA LEU A 181 -1.42 1.00 -1.08
C LEU A 181 -1.94 -0.19 -1.89
N GLY A 182 -1.44 -1.36 -1.58
CA GLY A 182 -1.89 -2.62 -2.17
C GLY A 182 -2.77 -3.42 -1.22
N ASP A 183 -2.65 -4.74 -1.29
CA ASP A 183 -3.38 -5.64 -0.42
C ASP A 183 -3.10 -5.38 1.06
N ILE A 184 -4.14 -5.47 1.86
CA ILE A 184 -4.05 -5.46 3.31
C ILE A 184 -4.37 -6.86 3.83
N ARG A 185 -3.36 -7.55 4.31
CA ARG A 185 -3.46 -8.91 4.80
C ARG A 185 -3.50 -8.94 6.32
N VAL A 186 -4.28 -9.89 6.86
CA VAL A 186 -4.32 -10.16 8.30
C VAL A 186 -3.21 -11.15 8.63
N SER A 187 -2.35 -10.79 9.58
CA SER A 187 -1.29 -11.67 10.09
C SER A 187 -1.69 -12.34 11.41
N GLU A 188 -2.44 -11.63 12.28
CA GLU A 188 -2.83 -12.11 13.60
C GLU A 188 -4.11 -11.39 14.06
N THR A 189 -4.96 -12.10 14.82
CA THR A 189 -6.11 -11.49 15.54
C THR A 189 -6.15 -12.02 16.95
N ARG A 190 -6.33 -11.12 17.92
CA ARG A 190 -6.39 -11.44 19.36
C ARG A 190 -7.41 -10.55 20.07
N ALA A 191 -7.87 -11.02 21.24
CA ALA A 191 -8.72 -10.27 22.16
C ALA A 191 -7.98 -9.09 22.80
#